data_585befa1c03a429a53d742deb2d4e355
#
_entry.id   585befa1c03a429a53d742deb2d4e355
#
_cell.length_a   1.000
_cell.length_b   1.000
_cell.length_c   1.000
_cell.angle_alpha   90.00
_cell.angle_beta   90.00
_cell.angle_gamma   90.00
#
_symmetry.space_group_name_H-M   'P 1'
#
loop_
_entity.id
_entity.type
_entity.pdbx_description
1 polymer ?
#
loop_
_entity_poly.entity_id
_entity_poly.type
_entity_poly.pdbx_seq_one_letter_code
_entity_poly.pdbx_strand_id
1 'polypeptide(L)'
;MFGDITGTVVIGHTHHQFDRRVGDLRLVNAGSVGMAYEGEVAAFWTLVVDGEPVPRKTPFDIQRAIAGVRASDWPGGEAFIAENLLVAVTREEAIAAFESQR
;
A
#
# COMPACT_ATOMS: atom_id res chain seq x y z
N MET A 1 -0.92 1.28 -24.11
CA MET A 1 -1.99 2.12 -23.55
C MET A 1 -1.47 3.46 -23.05
N PHE A 2 -0.42 3.49 -22.27
CA PHE A 2 0.14 4.74 -21.77
C PHE A 2 1.28 5.31 -22.61
N GLY A 3 1.60 4.69 -23.75
CA GLY A 3 2.78 5.06 -24.55
C GLY A 3 2.77 6.47 -25.11
N ASP A 4 1.57 7.00 -25.40
CA ASP A 4 1.41 8.35 -25.95
C ASP A 4 1.05 9.40 -24.89
N ILE A 5 1.00 9.01 -23.61
CA ILE A 5 0.64 9.91 -22.52
C ILE A 5 1.89 10.40 -21.82
N THR A 6 1.98 11.71 -21.64
CA THR A 6 3.03 12.33 -20.81
C THR A 6 2.41 12.82 -19.51
N GLY A 7 3.22 13.00 -18.49
CA GLY A 7 2.78 13.53 -17.20
C GLY A 7 2.92 12.52 -16.07
N THR A 8 2.09 12.67 -15.05
CA THR A 8 2.14 11.84 -13.83
C THR A 8 0.82 11.10 -13.65
N VAL A 9 0.93 9.79 -13.40
CA VAL A 9 -0.21 8.93 -13.07
C VAL A 9 0.01 8.36 -11.68
N VAL A 10 -0.99 8.50 -10.80
CA VAL A 10 -0.97 7.93 -9.46
C VAL A 10 -1.84 6.68 -9.45
N ILE A 11 -1.28 5.57 -9.02
CA ILE A 11 -1.95 4.27 -9.00
C ILE A 11 -1.89 3.63 -7.62
N GLY A 12 -2.58 2.50 -7.47
CA GLY A 12 -2.56 1.67 -6.27
C GLY A 12 -2.36 0.20 -6.61
N HIS A 13 -2.98 -0.68 -5.87
CA HIS A 13 -3.07 -2.13 -6.07
C HIS A 13 -1.88 -2.93 -5.53
N THR A 14 -0.63 -2.54 -5.76
CA THR A 14 0.52 -3.34 -5.32
C THR A 14 0.86 -3.19 -3.83
N HIS A 15 0.20 -2.27 -3.13
CA HIS A 15 0.29 -2.04 -1.69
C HIS A 15 1.67 -1.61 -1.19
N HIS A 16 2.52 -1.09 -2.07
CA HIS A 16 3.78 -0.47 -1.67
C HIS A 16 4.03 0.79 -2.50
N GLN A 17 4.68 1.77 -1.90
CA GLN A 17 4.98 3.03 -2.57
C GLN A 17 6.12 2.86 -3.56
N PHE A 18 5.98 3.45 -4.72
CA PHE A 18 7.09 3.60 -5.67
C PHE A 18 6.87 4.82 -6.56
N ASP A 19 7.94 5.27 -7.19
CA ASP A 19 7.96 6.37 -8.13
C ASP A 19 8.88 5.97 -9.27
N ARG A 20 8.34 5.84 -10.46
CA ARG A 20 9.05 5.25 -11.58
C ARG A 20 8.74 6.01 -12.85
N ARG A 21 9.74 6.16 -13.72
CA ARG A 21 9.55 6.74 -15.04
C ARG A 21 9.53 5.66 -16.11
N VAL A 22 8.55 5.80 -17.04
CA VAL A 22 8.42 4.93 -18.19
C VAL A 22 8.28 5.85 -19.41
N GLY A 23 9.37 6.05 -20.16
CA GLY A 23 9.41 7.05 -21.21
C GLY A 23 9.19 8.44 -20.63
N ASP A 24 8.18 9.16 -21.15
CA ASP A 24 7.80 10.48 -20.66
C ASP A 24 6.72 10.44 -19.58
N LEU A 25 6.35 9.25 -19.15
CA LEU A 25 5.33 9.05 -18.12
C LEU A 25 5.99 8.79 -16.76
N ARG A 26 5.52 9.50 -15.74
CA ARG A 26 5.88 9.22 -14.35
C ARG A 26 4.76 8.40 -13.71
N LEU A 27 5.10 7.23 -13.20
CA LEU A 27 4.17 6.31 -12.57
C LEU A 27 4.45 6.24 -11.08
N VAL A 28 3.47 6.63 -10.28
CA VAL A 28 3.60 6.70 -8.82
C VAL A 28 2.55 5.79 -8.18
N ASN A 29 2.99 4.89 -7.31
CA ASN A 29 2.09 4.11 -6.48
C ASN A 29 1.99 4.76 -5.11
N ALA A 30 0.76 5.05 -4.67
CA ALA A 30 0.49 5.72 -3.41
C ALA A 30 0.72 4.82 -2.18
N GLY A 31 0.79 3.51 -2.37
CA GLY A 31 0.89 2.54 -1.28
C GLY A 31 -0.48 2.10 -0.78
N SER A 32 -0.55 1.66 0.45
CA SER A 32 -1.80 1.20 1.05
C SER A 32 -1.95 1.74 2.47
N VAL A 33 -3.16 2.14 2.80
CA VAL A 33 -3.51 2.58 4.17
C VAL A 33 -3.74 1.37 5.08
N GLY A 34 -4.37 0.31 4.57
CA GLY A 34 -4.79 -0.83 5.39
C GLY A 34 -3.97 -2.11 5.23
N MET A 35 -3.27 -2.28 4.10
CA MET A 35 -2.52 -3.49 3.78
C MET A 35 -1.17 -3.16 3.16
N ALA A 36 -0.40 -2.29 3.80
CA ALA A 36 0.88 -1.86 3.27
C ALA A 36 1.93 -2.97 3.31
N TYR A 37 2.72 -3.09 2.24
CA TYR A 37 3.83 -4.03 2.12
C TYR A 37 5.16 -3.29 2.16
N GLU A 38 5.38 -2.55 3.25
CA GLU A 38 6.53 -1.67 3.41
C GLU A 38 7.47 -2.11 4.55
N GLY A 39 7.21 -3.29 5.13
CA GLY A 39 8.01 -3.79 6.24
C GLY A 39 7.68 -3.14 7.59
N GLU A 40 6.61 -2.35 7.66
CA GLU A 40 6.12 -1.77 8.90
C GLU A 40 4.60 -1.60 8.83
N VAL A 41 3.93 -1.62 9.98
CA VAL A 41 2.49 -1.46 10.07
C VAL A 41 2.17 0.02 10.26
N ALA A 42 1.75 0.67 9.18
CA ALA A 42 1.36 2.08 9.15
C ALA A 42 0.52 2.33 7.91
N ALA A 43 -0.12 3.49 7.86
CA ALA A 43 -0.84 3.93 6.68
C ALA A 43 0.12 4.65 5.73
N PHE A 44 0.25 4.16 4.52
CA PHE A 44 1.08 4.75 3.47
C PHE A 44 0.18 5.40 2.43
N TRP A 45 0.42 6.67 2.16
CA TRP A 45 -0.41 7.47 1.26
C TRP A 45 0.43 8.52 0.53
N THR A 46 -0.17 9.19 -0.42
CA THR A 46 0.53 10.21 -1.21
C THR A 46 -0.26 11.50 -1.20
N LEU A 47 0.41 12.59 -0.86
CA LEU A 47 -0.12 13.94 -0.96
C LEU A 47 0.35 14.55 -2.28
N VAL A 48 -0.55 15.11 -3.05
CA VAL A 48 -0.19 15.81 -4.28
C VAL A 48 -0.18 17.31 -3.99
N VAL A 49 0.99 17.93 -4.11
CA VAL A 49 1.21 19.35 -3.84
C VAL A 49 1.74 19.99 -5.12
N ASP A 50 1.01 20.96 -5.66
CA ASP A 50 1.37 21.66 -6.91
C ASP A 50 1.69 20.68 -8.05
N GLY A 51 0.92 19.60 -8.16
CA GLY A 51 1.11 18.56 -9.17
C GLY A 51 2.22 17.56 -8.86
N GLU A 52 2.95 17.71 -7.74
CA GLU A 52 4.00 16.78 -7.34
C GLU A 52 3.49 15.78 -6.29
N PRO A 53 3.64 14.47 -6.53
CA PRO A 53 3.28 13.47 -5.53
C PRO A 53 4.36 13.41 -4.44
N VAL A 54 3.91 13.46 -3.19
CA VAL A 54 4.78 13.39 -2.02
C VAL A 54 4.36 12.18 -1.19
N PRO A 55 5.17 11.12 -1.14
CA PRO A 55 4.82 9.93 -0.33
C PRO A 55 4.83 10.28 1.16
N ARG A 56 3.84 9.79 1.86
CA ARG A 56 3.64 10.02 3.28
C ARG A 56 3.39 8.70 4.02
N LYS A 57 3.68 8.72 5.30
CA LYS A 57 3.41 7.60 6.20
C LYS A 57 2.77 8.17 7.47
N THR A 58 1.66 7.57 7.88
CA THR A 58 0.98 7.93 9.13
C THR A 58 0.90 6.70 10.02
N PRO A 59 1.60 6.69 11.17
CA PRO A 59 1.42 5.64 12.16
C PRO A 59 0.00 5.68 12.72
N PHE A 60 -0.55 4.52 13.09
CA PHE A 60 -1.85 4.45 13.72
C PHE A 60 -1.82 3.53 14.94
N ASP A 61 -2.85 3.65 15.78
CA ASP A 61 -3.00 2.80 16.95
C ASP A 61 -3.45 1.41 16.53
N ILE A 62 -2.50 0.46 16.51
CA ILE A 62 -2.71 -0.91 16.05
C ILE A 62 -3.75 -1.61 16.92
N GLN A 63 -3.72 -1.43 18.25
CA GLN A 63 -4.67 -2.07 19.15
C GLN A 63 -6.09 -1.59 18.90
N ARG A 64 -6.25 -0.31 18.60
CA ARG A 64 -7.55 0.26 18.26
C ARG A 64 -8.06 -0.26 16.93
N ALA A 65 -7.18 -0.42 15.94
CA ALA A 65 -7.52 -1.01 14.65
C ALA A 65 -7.96 -2.47 14.80
N ILE A 66 -7.25 -3.25 15.61
CA ILE A 66 -7.61 -4.65 15.91
C ILE A 66 -9.00 -4.71 16.56
N ALA A 67 -9.27 -3.86 17.55
CA ALA A 67 -10.57 -3.81 18.20
C ALA A 67 -11.68 -3.49 17.20
N GLY A 68 -11.44 -2.56 16.27
CA GLY A 68 -12.40 -2.22 15.22
C GLY A 68 -12.71 -3.39 14.27
N VAL A 69 -11.70 -4.13 13.85
CA VAL A 69 -11.87 -5.30 12.99
C VAL A 69 -12.68 -6.38 13.71
N ARG A 70 -12.37 -6.65 14.98
CA ARG A 70 -13.10 -7.63 15.79
C ARG A 70 -14.56 -7.21 16.01
N ALA A 71 -14.80 -5.94 16.26
CA ALA A 71 -16.15 -5.41 16.47
C ALA A 71 -17.03 -5.49 15.21
N SER A 72 -16.43 -5.56 14.03
CA SER A 72 -17.16 -5.66 12.76
C SER A 72 -17.76 -7.03 12.50
N ASP A 73 -17.37 -8.05 13.25
CA ASP A 73 -17.79 -9.46 13.07
C ASP A 73 -17.49 -10.02 11.66
N TRP A 74 -16.54 -9.44 10.98
CA TRP A 74 -16.10 -9.94 9.68
C TRP A 74 -15.46 -11.33 9.84
N PRO A 75 -15.95 -12.38 9.11
CA PRO A 75 -15.41 -13.74 9.26
C PRO A 75 -13.91 -13.85 8.96
N GLY A 76 -13.36 -13.00 8.08
CA GLY A 76 -11.94 -12.93 7.77
C GLY A 76 -11.13 -12.07 8.72
N GLY A 77 -11.75 -11.49 9.75
CA GLY A 77 -11.12 -10.47 10.61
C GLY A 77 -9.89 -10.95 11.34
N GLU A 78 -9.93 -12.13 11.96
CA GLU A 78 -8.78 -12.65 12.70
C GLU A 78 -7.59 -12.96 11.78
N ALA A 79 -7.83 -13.51 10.61
CA ALA A 79 -6.79 -13.73 9.62
C ALA A 79 -6.17 -12.41 9.14
N PHE A 80 -7.00 -11.41 8.87
CA PHE A 80 -6.55 -10.08 8.49
C PHE A 80 -5.66 -9.45 9.57
N ILE A 81 -6.07 -9.54 10.84
CA ILE A 81 -5.31 -9.02 11.98
C ILE A 81 -3.94 -9.70 12.04
N ALA A 82 -3.91 -11.03 11.97
CA ALA A 82 -2.68 -11.79 12.06
C ALA A 82 -1.72 -11.48 10.91
N GLU A 83 -2.24 -11.31 9.70
CA GLU A 83 -1.43 -11.13 8.49
C GLU A 83 -1.00 -9.68 8.26
N ASN A 84 -1.78 -8.70 8.72
CA ASN A 84 -1.57 -7.30 8.34
C ASN A 84 -1.39 -6.31 9.50
N LEU A 85 -1.88 -6.62 10.70
CA LEU A 85 -1.82 -5.69 11.83
C LEU A 85 -0.82 -6.12 12.89
N LEU A 86 -0.60 -7.41 13.09
CA LEU A 86 0.37 -7.91 14.06
C LEU A 86 1.74 -8.19 13.43
N VAL A 87 1.79 -8.41 12.14
CA VAL A 87 3.02 -8.70 11.40
C VAL A 87 3.12 -7.77 10.21
N ALA A 88 4.24 -7.05 10.11
CA ALA A 88 4.52 -6.22 8.94
C ALA A 88 4.93 -7.09 7.75
N VAL A 89 4.34 -6.84 6.58
CA VAL A 89 4.69 -7.54 5.34
C VAL A 89 5.66 -6.67 4.56
N THR A 90 6.80 -7.21 4.18
CA THR A 90 7.78 -6.50 3.37
C THR A 90 7.40 -6.53 1.90
N ARG A 91 7.99 -5.62 1.13
CA ARG A 91 7.84 -5.59 -0.32
C ARG A 91 8.32 -6.90 -0.94
N GLU A 92 9.45 -7.41 -0.47
CA GLU A 92 10.06 -8.66 -0.94
C GLU A 92 9.17 -9.86 -0.68
N GLU A 93 8.56 -9.93 0.50
CA GLU A 93 7.63 -11.00 0.86
C GLU A 93 6.39 -10.97 -0.02
N ALA A 94 5.86 -9.78 -0.29
CA ALA A 94 4.70 -9.61 -1.15
C ALA A 94 5.00 -10.06 -2.58
N ILE A 95 6.13 -9.66 -3.12
CA ILE A 95 6.56 -10.06 -4.47
C ILE A 95 6.71 -11.58 -4.54
N ALA A 96 7.36 -12.19 -3.55
CA ALA A 96 7.54 -13.64 -3.50
C ALA A 96 6.19 -14.38 -3.45
N ALA A 97 5.23 -13.87 -2.67
CA ALA A 97 3.90 -14.47 -2.58
C ALA A 97 3.15 -14.40 -3.92
N PHE A 98 3.22 -13.28 -4.61
CA PHE A 98 2.58 -13.12 -5.93
C PHE A 98 3.26 -13.99 -6.99
N GLU A 99 4.58 -14.09 -6.96
CA GLU A 99 5.33 -14.96 -7.88
C GLU A 99 4.96 -16.43 -7.70
N SER A 100 4.76 -16.89 -6.47
CA SER A 100 4.43 -18.29 -6.18
C SER A 100 3.02 -18.69 -6.62
N GLN A 101 2.16 -17.72 -6.91
CA GLN A 101 0.78 -17.96 -7.33
C GLN A 101 0.60 -18.05 -8.85
N ARG A 102 1.65 -17.89 -9.59
CA ARG A 102 1.60 -17.92 -11.05
C ARG A 102 1.56 -19.34 -11.61
#